data_775697a1bd0e457cf924fa0e3ee8674d
#
_entry.id   775697a1bd0e457cf924fa0e3ee8674d
#
_cell.length_a   1.000
_cell.length_b   1.000
_cell.length_c   1.000
_cell.angle_alpha   90.00
_cell.angle_beta   90.00
_cell.angle_gamma   90.00
#
_symmetry.space_group_name_H-M   'P 1'
#
loop_
_entity.id
_entity.type
_entity.pdbx_description
1 polymer ?
#
loop_
_entity_poly.entity_id
_entity_poly.type
_entity_poly.pdbx_seq_one_letter_code
_entity_poly.pdbx_strand_id
1 'polypeptide(L)'
;GYSGGGETLSLVLTKRPELFTAALHVASVWDGELAPLVQARTPVYFVIGESDEYYGSARISRTYEELCRLYRAEGLTEEEIGALAVLDVKDRAWFGGGNQHGGIGRVSQDETVMRWLFGR
;
A
#
# COMPACT_ATOMS: atom_id res chain seq x y z
N GLY A 1 0.59 5.84 -6.55
CA GLY A 1 1.95 6.39 -6.53
C GLY A 1 3.00 5.29 -6.58
N TYR A 2 4.02 5.49 -7.36
CA TYR A 2 5.11 4.54 -7.57
C TYR A 2 6.44 5.15 -7.14
N SER A 3 7.21 4.43 -6.32
CA SER A 3 8.54 4.86 -5.85
C SER A 3 8.47 6.24 -5.17
N GLY A 4 9.20 7.25 -5.65
CA GLY A 4 9.08 8.62 -5.13
C GLY A 4 7.66 9.17 -5.18
N GLY A 5 6.87 8.76 -6.18
CA GLY A 5 5.44 9.08 -6.23
C GLY A 5 4.65 8.46 -5.08
N GLY A 6 5.07 7.29 -4.57
CA GLY A 6 4.48 6.68 -3.37
C GLY A 6 4.75 7.49 -2.11
N GLU A 7 5.96 8.00 -1.96
CA GLU A 7 6.30 8.90 -0.85
C GLU A 7 5.44 10.16 -0.90
N THR A 8 5.31 10.76 -2.08
CA THR A 8 4.45 11.93 -2.28
C THR A 8 2.99 11.60 -1.98
N LEU A 9 2.49 10.45 -2.44
CA LEU A 9 1.13 9.99 -2.16
C LEU A 9 0.89 9.90 -0.66
N SER A 10 1.84 9.37 0.11
CA SER A 10 1.70 9.26 1.57
C SER A 10 1.53 10.61 2.23
N LEU A 11 2.24 11.64 1.75
CA LEU A 11 2.12 13.00 2.28
C LEU A 11 0.79 13.64 1.91
N VAL A 12 0.31 13.43 0.70
CA VAL A 12 -1.01 13.93 0.27
C VAL A 12 -2.13 13.27 1.07
N LEU A 13 -2.05 11.96 1.29
CA LEU A 13 -3.04 11.22 2.10
C LEU A 13 -2.99 11.62 3.57
N THR A 14 -1.84 12.08 4.06
CA THR A 14 -1.75 12.64 5.41
C THR A 14 -2.58 13.93 5.54
N LYS A 15 -2.59 14.75 4.50
CA LYS A 15 -3.25 16.08 4.52
C LYS A 15 -4.69 16.05 4.05
N ARG A 16 -4.97 15.30 3.00
CA ARG A 16 -6.29 15.32 2.35
C ARG A 16 -6.73 13.90 1.95
N PRO A 17 -6.84 12.97 2.91
CA PRO A 17 -7.21 11.58 2.58
C PRO A 17 -8.61 11.46 1.98
N GLU A 18 -9.51 12.38 2.31
CA GLU A 18 -10.90 12.38 1.87
C GLU A 18 -11.08 12.64 0.38
N LEU A 19 -10.03 13.12 -0.30
CA LEU A 19 -10.08 13.36 -1.74
C LEU A 19 -9.96 12.07 -2.58
N PHE A 20 -9.64 10.96 -1.93
CA PHE A 20 -9.35 9.70 -2.61
C PHE A 20 -10.37 8.63 -2.24
N THR A 21 -10.92 7.94 -3.24
CA THR A 21 -11.78 6.78 -3.04
C THR A 21 -10.96 5.56 -2.61
N ALA A 22 -9.76 5.44 -3.14
CA ALA A 22 -8.79 4.41 -2.80
C ALA A 22 -7.40 4.83 -3.27
N ALA A 23 -6.37 4.22 -2.74
CA ALA A 23 -4.99 4.51 -3.13
C ALA A 23 -4.19 3.23 -3.36
N LEU A 24 -3.32 3.26 -4.35
CA LEU A 24 -2.36 2.21 -4.66
C LEU A 24 -0.96 2.75 -4.42
N HIS A 25 -0.27 2.17 -3.45
CA HIS A 25 1.08 2.56 -3.03
C HIS A 25 2.06 1.50 -3.50
N VAL A 26 2.93 1.85 -4.44
CA VAL A 26 3.75 0.89 -5.18
C VAL A 26 5.24 1.13 -4.94
N ALA A 27 5.93 0.09 -4.46
CA ALA A 27 7.39 0.04 -4.35
C ALA A 27 8.01 1.26 -3.67
N SER A 28 7.50 1.63 -2.50
CA SER A 28 7.90 2.84 -1.81
C SER A 28 7.85 2.67 -0.29
N VAL A 29 7.99 3.78 0.41
CA VAL A 29 7.86 3.87 1.85
C VAL A 29 6.81 4.91 2.20
N TRP A 30 6.32 4.88 3.42
CA TRP A 30 5.32 5.83 3.91
C TRP A 30 6.01 6.90 4.75
N ASP A 31 5.96 8.14 4.30
CA ASP A 31 6.59 9.28 4.98
C ASP A 31 5.58 10.15 5.76
N GLY A 32 4.29 9.89 5.58
CA GLY A 32 3.23 10.64 6.24
C GLY A 32 2.79 10.03 7.56
N GLU A 33 1.81 10.67 8.18
CA GLU A 33 1.14 10.15 9.38
C GLU A 33 0.01 9.22 8.97
N LEU A 34 -0.32 8.26 9.83
CA LEU A 34 -1.40 7.30 9.58
C LEU A 34 -2.74 7.73 10.17
N ALA A 35 -2.74 8.56 11.21
CA ALA A 35 -3.97 8.97 11.88
C ALA A 35 -5.02 9.60 10.94
N PRO A 36 -4.68 10.53 10.04
CA PRO A 36 -5.66 11.06 9.09
C PRO A 36 -6.26 9.99 8.18
N LEU A 37 -5.43 9.02 7.75
CA LEU A 37 -5.87 7.91 6.91
C LEU A 37 -6.89 7.04 7.65
N VAL A 38 -6.62 6.75 8.92
CA VAL A 38 -7.51 5.97 9.79
C VAL A 38 -8.84 6.70 9.99
N GLN A 39 -8.81 8.00 10.24
CA GLN A 39 -10.01 8.81 10.44
C GLN A 39 -10.89 8.84 9.20
N ALA A 40 -10.30 9.00 8.03
CA ALA A 40 -11.01 9.04 6.76
C ALA A 40 -11.39 7.65 6.25
N ARG A 41 -10.75 6.60 6.76
CA ARG A 41 -10.91 5.20 6.30
C ARG A 41 -10.71 5.08 4.79
N THR A 42 -9.72 5.79 4.26
CA THR A 42 -9.36 5.69 2.85
C THR A 42 -8.67 4.35 2.58
N PRO A 43 -9.21 3.52 1.70
CA PRO A 43 -8.61 2.22 1.39
C PRO A 43 -7.23 2.38 0.71
N VAL A 44 -6.25 1.62 1.17
CA VAL A 44 -4.89 1.63 0.60
C VAL A 44 -4.42 0.20 0.34
N TYR A 45 -3.92 -0.02 -0.86
CA TYR A 45 -3.27 -1.25 -1.27
C TYR A 45 -1.77 -0.99 -1.39
N PHE A 46 -0.98 -1.64 -0.53
CA PHE A 46 0.48 -1.55 -0.58
C PHE A 46 1.02 -2.74 -1.36
N VAL A 47 1.83 -2.48 -2.36
CA VAL A 47 2.50 -3.54 -3.12
C VAL A 47 3.97 -3.23 -3.30
N ILE A 48 4.81 -4.24 -3.06
CA ILE A 48 6.27 -4.12 -3.18
C ILE A 48 6.87 -5.49 -3.45
N GLY A 49 8.02 -5.55 -4.09
CA GLY A 49 8.80 -6.78 -4.19
C GLY A 49 9.42 -7.15 -2.85
N GLU A 50 9.43 -8.42 -2.49
CA GLU A 50 10.01 -8.88 -1.22
C GLU A 50 11.48 -8.48 -1.06
N SER A 51 12.22 -8.38 -2.17
CA SER A 51 13.62 -7.98 -2.23
C SER A 51 13.80 -6.72 -3.08
N ASP A 52 12.89 -5.76 -2.93
CA ASP A 52 13.01 -4.47 -3.61
C ASP A 52 14.41 -3.90 -3.37
N GLU A 53 15.15 -3.65 -4.46
CA GLU A 53 16.56 -3.28 -4.39
C GLU A 53 16.80 -1.88 -3.83
N TYR A 54 15.75 -1.04 -3.84
CA TYR A 54 15.86 0.33 -3.38
C TYR A 54 15.42 0.50 -1.92
N TYR A 55 14.26 -0.02 -1.56
CA TYR A 55 13.66 0.17 -0.24
C TYR A 55 13.64 -1.08 0.63
N GLY A 56 13.71 -2.29 0.04
CA GLY A 56 13.34 -3.51 0.72
C GLY A 56 11.83 -3.52 1.02
N SER A 57 11.34 -4.58 1.64
CA SER A 57 9.92 -4.71 1.98
C SER A 57 9.61 -4.49 3.46
N ALA A 58 10.62 -4.45 4.33
CA ALA A 58 10.41 -4.39 5.77
C ALA A 58 9.74 -3.09 6.24
N ARG A 59 10.13 -1.96 5.67
CA ARG A 59 9.62 -0.64 6.09
C ARG A 59 8.13 -0.52 5.82
N ILE A 60 7.69 -0.83 4.62
CA ILE A 60 6.26 -0.73 4.28
C ILE A 60 5.43 -1.80 4.99
N SER A 61 6.01 -2.96 5.25
CA SER A 61 5.34 -4.01 6.05
C SER A 61 5.06 -3.52 7.47
N ARG A 62 6.01 -2.83 8.09
CA ARG A 62 5.79 -2.23 9.42
C ARG A 62 4.73 -1.14 9.38
N THR A 63 4.70 -0.33 8.33
CA THR A 63 3.64 0.69 8.14
C THR A 63 2.27 0.03 8.06
N TYR A 64 2.16 -1.03 7.27
CA TYR A 64 0.91 -1.79 7.15
C TYR A 64 0.47 -2.38 8.51
N GLU A 65 1.39 -2.98 9.24
CA GLU A 65 1.09 -3.56 10.55
C GLU A 65 0.60 -2.49 11.54
N GLU A 66 1.23 -1.32 11.54
CA GLU A 66 0.82 -0.19 12.38
C GLU A 66 -0.56 0.31 11.98
N LEU A 67 -0.84 0.42 10.69
CA LEU A 67 -2.17 0.82 10.20
C LEU A 67 -3.24 -0.16 10.66
N CYS A 68 -2.97 -1.45 10.56
CA CYS A 68 -3.90 -2.49 11.05
C CYS A 68 -4.11 -2.39 12.55
N ARG A 69 -3.03 -2.12 13.30
CA ARG A 69 -3.11 -1.94 14.76
C ARG A 69 -4.02 -0.77 15.12
N LEU A 70 -3.89 0.35 14.40
CA LEU A 70 -4.73 1.54 14.63
C LEU A 70 -6.20 1.23 14.35
N TYR A 71 -6.50 0.50 13.29
CA TYR A 71 -7.88 0.10 12.98
C TYR A 71 -8.45 -0.86 14.03
N ARG A 72 -7.65 -1.79 14.55
CA ARG A 72 -8.08 -2.67 15.65
C ARG A 72 -8.41 -1.88 16.91
N ALA A 73 -7.60 -0.87 17.20
CA ALA A 73 -7.85 0.03 18.34
C ALA A 73 -9.16 0.82 18.20
N GLU A 74 -9.58 1.06 16.96
CA GLU A 74 -10.88 1.69 16.66
C GLU A 74 -12.04 0.69 16.70
N GLY A 75 -11.76 -0.58 16.95
CA GLY A 75 -12.79 -1.62 17.08
C GLY A 75 -13.20 -2.28 15.78
N LEU A 76 -12.46 -2.07 14.69
CA LEU A 76 -12.75 -2.73 13.41
C LEU A 76 -12.45 -4.23 13.47
N THR A 77 -13.26 -5.02 12.77
CA THR A 77 -13.02 -6.45 12.61
C THR A 77 -11.91 -6.69 11.58
N GLU A 78 -11.33 -7.89 11.58
CA GLU A 78 -10.31 -8.24 10.59
C GLU A 78 -10.84 -8.17 9.16
N GLU A 79 -12.12 -8.50 8.94
CA GLU A 79 -12.76 -8.36 7.63
C GLU A 79 -12.84 -6.90 7.20
N GLU A 80 -13.23 -6.02 8.11
CA GLU A 80 -13.30 -4.57 7.84
C GLU A 80 -11.92 -4.00 7.53
N ILE A 81 -10.90 -4.43 8.29
CA ILE A 81 -9.51 -4.00 8.07
C ILE A 81 -9.02 -4.47 6.70
N GLY A 82 -9.31 -5.72 6.32
CA GLY A 82 -8.92 -6.26 5.02
C GLY A 82 -9.53 -5.51 3.83
N ALA A 83 -10.68 -4.87 4.04
CA ALA A 83 -11.30 -4.01 3.03
C ALA A 83 -10.62 -2.64 2.92
N LEU A 84 -9.88 -2.22 3.95
CA LEU A 84 -9.26 -0.89 4.03
C LEU A 84 -7.74 -0.92 3.83
N ALA A 85 -7.09 -2.03 4.11
CA ALA A 85 -5.64 -2.13 4.04
C ALA A 85 -5.22 -3.50 3.52
N VAL A 86 -4.39 -3.51 2.49
CA VAL A 86 -3.82 -4.74 1.93
C VAL A 86 -2.32 -4.56 1.78
N LEU A 87 -1.56 -5.56 2.18
CA LEU A 87 -0.13 -5.65 1.91
C LEU A 87 0.11 -6.82 0.96
N ASP A 88 0.66 -6.53 -0.19
CA ASP A 88 0.95 -7.51 -1.24
C ASP A 88 2.46 -7.49 -1.52
N VAL A 89 3.18 -8.42 -0.92
CA VAL A 89 4.63 -8.55 -1.12
C VAL A 89 4.85 -9.59 -2.22
N LYS A 90 5.23 -9.11 -3.40
CA LYS A 90 5.44 -9.97 -4.57
C LYS A 90 6.78 -10.72 -4.45
N ASP A 91 6.74 -12.03 -4.68
CA ASP A 91 7.92 -12.85 -4.63
C ASP A 91 8.71 -12.83 -5.94
N ARG A 92 9.88 -13.49 -5.94
CA ARG A 92 10.74 -13.58 -7.11
C ARG A 92 10.04 -14.19 -8.31
N ALA A 93 9.18 -15.19 -8.08
CA ALA A 93 8.47 -15.87 -9.15
C ALA A 93 7.53 -14.94 -9.92
N TRP A 94 6.86 -14.02 -9.22
CA TRP A 94 6.00 -13.04 -9.86
C TRP A 94 6.76 -12.16 -10.84
N PHE A 95 8.01 -11.80 -10.51
CA PHE A 95 8.86 -10.97 -11.39
C PHE A 95 9.47 -11.78 -12.55
N GLY A 96 9.50 -13.10 -12.47
CA GLY A 96 10.22 -13.92 -13.44
C GLY A 96 11.73 -13.74 -13.35
N GLY A 97 12.25 -13.26 -12.23
CA GLY A 97 13.63 -12.85 -12.04
C GLY A 97 13.83 -11.37 -12.37
N GLY A 98 15.06 -10.91 -12.27
CA GLY A 98 15.42 -9.52 -12.59
C GLY A 98 15.15 -8.53 -11.46
N ASN A 99 15.21 -7.25 -11.78
CA ASN A 99 15.09 -6.16 -10.83
C ASN A 99 13.65 -6.01 -10.35
N GLN A 100 13.44 -6.11 -9.05
CA GLN A 100 12.10 -6.05 -8.46
C GLN A 100 11.56 -4.63 -8.40
N HIS A 101 12.40 -3.66 -8.05
CA HIS A 101 11.96 -2.27 -8.00
C HIS A 101 11.52 -1.77 -9.37
N GLY A 102 12.29 -2.07 -10.40
CA GLY A 102 11.93 -1.70 -11.79
C GLY A 102 10.78 -2.55 -12.35
N GLY A 103 10.73 -3.83 -12.00
CA GLY A 103 9.75 -4.78 -12.52
C GLY A 103 8.34 -4.63 -11.95
N ILE A 104 8.20 -3.92 -10.83
CA ILE A 104 6.91 -3.80 -10.12
C ILE A 104 5.84 -3.04 -10.94
N GLY A 105 6.25 -2.30 -11.98
CA GLY A 105 5.31 -1.60 -12.85
C GLY A 105 4.25 -2.51 -13.48
N ARG A 106 4.53 -3.81 -13.58
CA ARG A 106 3.57 -4.82 -14.05
C ARG A 106 2.31 -4.90 -13.18
N VAL A 107 2.32 -4.32 -11.99
CA VAL A 107 1.16 -4.30 -11.10
C VAL A 107 -0.05 -3.64 -11.76
N SER A 108 0.16 -2.73 -12.70
CA SER A 108 -0.92 -2.10 -13.48
C SER A 108 -1.67 -3.11 -14.36
N GLN A 109 -1.10 -4.27 -14.60
CA GLN A 109 -1.71 -5.36 -15.36
C GLN A 109 -2.12 -6.54 -14.46
N ASP A 110 -1.90 -6.43 -13.15
CA ASP A 110 -2.30 -7.44 -12.19
C ASP A 110 -3.80 -7.34 -11.92
N GLU A 111 -4.53 -8.35 -12.35
CA GLU A 111 -5.99 -8.36 -12.28
C GLU A 111 -6.51 -8.26 -10.84
N THR A 112 -5.87 -8.95 -9.91
CA THR A 112 -6.27 -8.92 -8.49
C THR A 112 -6.13 -7.52 -7.91
N VAL A 113 -5.01 -6.86 -8.17
CA VAL A 113 -4.76 -5.50 -7.69
C VAL A 113 -5.75 -4.52 -8.33
N MET A 114 -5.95 -4.63 -9.62
CA MET A 114 -6.85 -3.72 -10.34
C MET A 114 -8.31 -3.91 -9.93
N ARG A 115 -8.76 -5.13 -9.69
CA ARG A 115 -10.11 -5.39 -9.17
C ARG A 115 -10.29 -4.77 -7.79
N TRP A 116 -9.31 -4.91 -6.93
CA TRP A 116 -9.38 -4.31 -5.59
C TRP A 116 -9.52 -2.79 -5.71
N LEU A 117 -8.68 -2.16 -6.54
CA LEU A 117 -8.65 -0.71 -6.69
C LEU A 117 -9.93 -0.15 -7.31
N PHE A 118 -10.40 -0.74 -8.39
CA PHE A 118 -11.55 -0.24 -9.15
C PHE A 118 -12.91 -0.81 -8.70
N GLY A 119 -12.90 -1.81 -7.85
CA GLY A 119 -14.13 -2.39 -7.29
C GLY A 119 -14.69 -1.64 -6.09
N ARG A 120 -14.16 -0.46 -5.81
CA ARG A 120 -14.52 0.33 -4.63
C ARG A 120 -15.71 1.25 -4.85
#